data_9a4d9b61dd87e2931832ffe6ac07f4b2
#
_entry.id   9a4d9b61dd87e2931832ffe6ac07f4b2
#
_cell.length_a   1.000
_cell.length_b   1.000
_cell.length_c   1.000
_cell.angle_alpha   90.00
_cell.angle_beta   90.00
_cell.angle_gamma   90.00
#
_symmetry.space_group_name_H-M   'P 1'
#
loop_
_entity.id
_entity.type
_entity.pdbx_description
1 polymer ?
#
loop_
_entity_poly.entity_id
_entity_poly.type
_entity_poly.pdbx_seq_one_letter_code
_entity_poly.pdbx_strand_id
1 'polypeptide(L)'
;MNLLISTNMYTIGHLSMVLKYLSEFQGKAGVEVFPLYHDPAYEKELEACIPEFSKVPISFHGPYYETEHSAPKGSEACEQAMKFIRQTVSDCVRLNSKYVVFHHNNCRVSAEEKRTMIKNSCENYRELQNMFAEHDIPVVVENAGVIDRGNMMFDQAEFTELCKKEKYPVLIDIGHAHANGWDLSGLIHDLKDQIVAYHIHNNDGLHDSHRRIHDGTLDFDRFVHDYMENTPDADIVLEYSPEVSSDEEGIRSDLSELVRIFSPCGREESHACR
;
A
#
# COMPACT_ATOMS: atom_id res chain seq x y z
N MET A 1 -8.81 -7.96 10.09
CA MET A 1 -8.05 -8.24 8.86
C MET A 1 -8.98 -8.28 7.67
N ASN A 2 -8.61 -7.63 6.57
CA ASN A 2 -9.26 -7.73 5.26
C ASN A 2 -8.21 -8.13 4.22
N LEU A 3 -8.63 -8.87 3.19
CA LEU A 3 -7.88 -9.05 1.96
C LEU A 3 -8.38 -8.00 0.97
N LEU A 4 -7.48 -7.16 0.47
CA LEU A 4 -7.80 -6.09 -0.49
C LEU A 4 -7.04 -6.33 -1.80
N ILE A 5 -7.61 -5.88 -2.91
CA ILE A 5 -7.00 -5.93 -4.24
C ILE A 5 -6.68 -4.50 -4.63
N SER A 6 -5.39 -4.17 -4.81
CA SER A 6 -4.99 -2.85 -5.26
C SER A 6 -5.35 -2.63 -6.72
N THR A 7 -5.90 -1.46 -7.02
CA THR A 7 -6.17 -1.05 -8.40
C THR A 7 -4.91 -0.56 -9.12
N ASN A 8 -3.73 -0.58 -8.49
CA ASN A 8 -2.44 -0.31 -9.12
C ASN A 8 -2.19 -1.16 -10.38
N MET A 9 -2.74 -2.37 -10.42
CA MET A 9 -2.60 -3.24 -11.61
C MET A 9 -3.42 -2.79 -12.82
N TYR A 10 -4.18 -1.68 -12.74
CA TYR A 10 -5.01 -1.20 -13.84
C TYR A 10 -4.63 0.22 -14.24
N THR A 11 -4.45 0.40 -15.54
CA THR A 11 -4.29 1.73 -16.15
C THR A 11 -5.65 2.37 -16.43
N ILE A 12 -5.66 3.63 -16.83
CA ILE A 12 -6.86 4.34 -17.28
C ILE A 12 -7.59 3.53 -18.37
N GLY A 13 -8.91 3.47 -18.27
CA GLY A 13 -9.78 2.66 -19.12
C GLY A 13 -10.03 1.24 -18.60
N HIS A 14 -9.34 0.83 -17.52
CA HIS A 14 -9.37 -0.55 -17.04
C HIS A 14 -9.70 -0.70 -15.54
N LEU A 15 -9.98 0.40 -14.82
CA LEU A 15 -10.27 0.35 -13.37
C LEU A 15 -11.39 -0.64 -13.03
N SER A 16 -12.46 -0.67 -13.83
CA SER A 16 -13.60 -1.57 -13.63
C SER A 16 -13.27 -3.07 -13.73
N MET A 17 -12.08 -3.43 -14.24
CA MET A 17 -11.68 -4.83 -14.32
C MET A 17 -11.49 -5.48 -12.94
N VAL A 18 -11.25 -4.71 -11.89
CA VAL A 18 -11.19 -5.24 -10.52
C VAL A 18 -12.53 -5.79 -10.06
N LEU A 19 -13.66 -5.29 -10.59
CA LEU A 19 -15.01 -5.67 -10.17
C LEU A 19 -15.30 -7.16 -10.38
N LYS A 20 -14.69 -7.79 -11.39
CA LYS A 20 -14.81 -9.25 -11.60
C LYS A 20 -14.31 -10.04 -10.40
N TYR A 21 -13.16 -9.65 -9.83
CA TYR A 21 -12.61 -10.33 -8.67
C TYR A 21 -13.43 -10.04 -7.40
N LEU A 22 -13.90 -8.80 -7.22
CA LEU A 22 -14.80 -8.48 -6.10
C LEU A 22 -16.09 -9.30 -6.16
N SER A 23 -16.62 -9.56 -7.36
CA SER A 23 -17.78 -10.42 -7.56
C SER A 23 -17.48 -11.90 -7.31
N GLU A 24 -16.33 -12.42 -7.82
CA GLU A 24 -15.93 -13.83 -7.65
C GLU A 24 -15.58 -14.15 -6.18
N PHE A 25 -14.98 -13.19 -5.46
CA PHE A 25 -14.58 -13.33 -4.06
C PHE A 25 -15.48 -12.52 -3.12
N GLN A 26 -16.78 -12.46 -3.42
CA GLN A 26 -17.75 -11.67 -2.66
C GLN A 26 -17.73 -12.00 -1.17
N GLY A 27 -17.64 -10.96 -0.33
CA GLY A 27 -17.55 -11.06 1.13
C GLY A 27 -16.20 -11.55 1.66
N LYS A 28 -15.22 -11.79 0.77
CA LYS A 28 -13.87 -12.26 1.13
C LYS A 28 -12.77 -11.28 0.71
N ALA A 29 -13.02 -10.45 -0.29
CA ALA A 29 -12.08 -9.45 -0.78
C ALA A 29 -12.73 -8.06 -0.80
N GLY A 30 -11.91 -7.05 -0.57
CA GLY A 30 -12.19 -5.64 -0.75
C GLY A 30 -11.27 -5.02 -1.80
N VAL A 31 -11.15 -3.70 -1.80
CA VAL A 31 -10.34 -2.96 -2.77
C VAL A 31 -9.47 -1.92 -2.09
N GLU A 32 -8.21 -1.81 -2.52
CA GLU A 32 -7.43 -0.61 -2.32
C GLU A 32 -7.45 0.21 -3.60
N VAL A 33 -7.96 1.43 -3.51
CA VAL A 33 -8.02 2.35 -4.64
C VAL A 33 -6.69 3.05 -4.78
N PHE A 34 -6.00 2.82 -5.92
CA PHE A 34 -4.78 3.54 -6.31
C PHE A 34 -5.19 4.69 -7.25
N PRO A 35 -5.17 5.95 -6.78
CA PRO A 35 -5.75 7.06 -7.53
C PRO A 35 -4.85 7.53 -8.68
N LEU A 36 -5.46 7.82 -9.83
CA LEU A 36 -4.80 8.29 -11.05
C LEU A 36 -5.22 9.74 -11.38
N TYR A 37 -5.23 10.64 -10.37
CA TYR A 37 -5.74 12.02 -10.50
C TYR A 37 -5.04 12.89 -11.55
N HIS A 38 -3.86 12.47 -12.03
CA HIS A 38 -3.17 13.12 -13.13
C HIS A 38 -3.89 12.93 -14.48
N ASP A 39 -4.78 11.93 -14.60
CA ASP A 39 -5.57 11.70 -15.80
C ASP A 39 -7.03 12.16 -15.62
N PRO A 40 -7.54 13.07 -16.47
CA PRO A 40 -8.91 13.58 -16.37
C PRO A 40 -10.01 12.51 -16.54
N ALA A 41 -9.70 11.35 -17.13
CA ALA A 41 -10.67 10.28 -17.30
C ALA A 41 -10.91 9.48 -16.01
N TYR A 42 -9.97 9.53 -15.05
CA TYR A 42 -10.02 8.76 -13.82
C TYR A 42 -11.28 8.99 -13.00
N GLU A 43 -11.69 10.24 -12.82
CA GLU A 43 -12.88 10.58 -12.04
C GLU A 43 -14.13 9.85 -12.55
N LYS A 44 -14.32 9.83 -13.88
CA LYS A 44 -15.45 9.14 -14.50
C LYS A 44 -15.40 7.62 -14.28
N GLU A 45 -14.21 7.03 -14.32
CA GLU A 45 -14.04 5.58 -14.07
C GLU A 45 -14.31 5.24 -12.61
N LEU A 46 -13.78 6.04 -11.68
CA LEU A 46 -14.05 5.87 -10.25
C LEU A 46 -15.55 5.97 -9.98
N GLU A 47 -16.24 6.99 -10.53
CA GLU A 47 -17.70 7.14 -10.41
C GLU A 47 -18.46 5.90 -10.84
N ALA A 48 -18.04 5.26 -11.94
CA ALA A 48 -18.67 4.05 -12.43
C ALA A 48 -18.46 2.84 -11.50
N CYS A 49 -17.39 2.81 -10.72
CA CYS A 49 -17.06 1.72 -9.79
C CYS A 49 -17.67 1.91 -8.39
N ILE A 50 -18.02 3.14 -7.98
CA ILE A 50 -18.54 3.45 -6.65
C ILE A 50 -19.69 2.55 -6.19
N PRO A 51 -20.71 2.23 -7.01
CA PRO A 51 -21.80 1.37 -6.57
C PRO A 51 -21.37 -0.02 -6.08
N GLU A 52 -20.27 -0.55 -6.63
CA GLU A 52 -19.72 -1.84 -6.22
C GLU A 52 -18.67 -1.68 -5.10
N PHE A 53 -17.81 -0.67 -5.17
CA PHE A 53 -16.84 -0.38 -4.15
C PHE A 53 -17.49 -0.14 -2.79
N SER A 54 -18.60 0.60 -2.74
CA SER A 54 -19.33 0.87 -1.48
C SER A 54 -19.89 -0.37 -0.76
N LYS A 55 -19.80 -1.56 -1.38
CA LYS A 55 -20.29 -2.82 -0.79
C LYS A 55 -19.18 -3.65 -0.12
N VAL A 56 -17.93 -3.25 -0.25
CA VAL A 56 -16.78 -4.01 0.19
C VAL A 56 -15.87 -3.17 1.10
N PRO A 57 -14.98 -3.76 1.90
CA PRO A 57 -13.93 -3.02 2.61
C PRO A 57 -13.04 -2.24 1.64
N ILE A 58 -12.72 -0.98 1.97
CA ILE A 58 -11.93 -0.09 1.13
C ILE A 58 -10.79 0.51 1.93
N SER A 59 -9.61 0.59 1.29
CA SER A 59 -8.54 1.52 1.61
C SER A 59 -8.18 2.35 0.38
N PHE A 60 -7.39 3.39 0.58
CA PHE A 60 -6.84 4.19 -0.49
C PHE A 60 -5.32 4.20 -0.42
N HIS A 61 -4.68 4.06 -1.56
CA HIS A 61 -3.31 4.50 -1.71
C HIS A 61 -3.30 6.04 -1.82
N GLY A 62 -2.30 6.70 -1.26
CA GLY A 62 -2.11 8.14 -1.49
C GLY A 62 -1.82 8.42 -2.97
N PRO A 63 -2.00 9.65 -3.44
CA PRO A 63 -1.67 9.99 -4.82
C PRO A 63 -0.17 9.80 -5.05
N TYR A 64 0.18 9.10 -6.14
CA TYR A 64 1.56 8.76 -6.49
C TYR A 64 2.08 9.57 -7.68
N TYR A 65 1.36 9.50 -8.81
CA TYR A 65 1.77 10.19 -10.03
C TYR A 65 1.65 11.70 -9.88
N GLU A 66 2.65 12.43 -10.38
CA GLU A 66 2.74 13.90 -10.27
C GLU A 66 2.62 14.42 -8.83
N THR A 67 3.02 13.61 -7.86
CA THR A 67 2.91 13.93 -6.44
C THR A 67 4.26 13.76 -5.76
N GLU A 68 4.70 14.80 -5.04
CA GLU A 68 5.95 14.76 -4.26
C GLU A 68 5.74 15.33 -2.86
N HIS A 69 5.69 14.43 -1.89
CA HIS A 69 5.43 14.79 -0.49
C HIS A 69 6.64 15.37 0.24
N SER A 70 7.87 15.23 -0.31
CA SER A 70 9.07 15.86 0.23
C SER A 70 9.34 17.26 -0.33
N ALA A 71 8.45 17.76 -1.21
CA ALA A 71 8.55 19.07 -1.79
C ALA A 71 8.43 20.18 -0.71
N PRO A 72 9.19 21.28 -0.82
CA PRO A 72 9.09 22.40 0.11
C PRO A 72 7.70 23.04 0.10
N LYS A 73 7.19 23.39 1.27
CA LYS A 73 5.91 24.09 1.40
C LYS A 73 5.89 25.38 0.57
N GLY A 74 4.81 25.57 -0.19
CA GLY A 74 4.61 26.71 -1.09
C GLY A 74 5.31 26.57 -2.45
N SER A 75 5.98 25.46 -2.73
CA SER A 75 6.44 25.13 -4.09
C SER A 75 5.28 24.61 -4.95
N GLU A 76 5.39 24.73 -6.27
CA GLU A 76 4.41 24.20 -7.21
C GLU A 76 4.16 22.70 -7.02
N ALA A 77 5.23 21.92 -6.78
CA ALA A 77 5.12 20.48 -6.51
C ALA A 77 4.35 20.18 -5.21
N CYS A 78 4.57 20.96 -4.14
CA CYS A 78 3.83 20.82 -2.89
C CYS A 78 2.35 21.19 -3.08
N GLU A 79 2.04 22.28 -3.78
CA GLU A 79 0.65 22.69 -4.07
C GLU A 79 -0.09 21.67 -4.93
N GLN A 80 0.59 21.07 -5.91
CA GLN A 80 0.05 19.98 -6.72
C GLN A 80 -0.25 18.75 -5.87
N ALA A 81 0.71 18.32 -5.02
CA ALA A 81 0.51 17.22 -4.08
C ALA A 81 -0.70 17.49 -3.16
N MET A 82 -0.78 18.67 -2.58
CA MET A 82 -1.89 19.05 -1.69
C MET A 82 -3.24 19.15 -2.41
N LYS A 83 -3.26 19.48 -3.71
CA LYS A 83 -4.47 19.41 -4.52
C LYS A 83 -4.98 17.97 -4.62
N PHE A 84 -4.12 17.00 -4.96
CA PHE A 84 -4.49 15.60 -5.07
C PHE A 84 -4.85 14.99 -3.71
N ILE A 85 -4.17 15.42 -2.64
CA ILE A 85 -4.55 15.01 -1.27
C ILE A 85 -5.98 15.43 -0.93
N ARG A 86 -6.39 16.67 -1.26
CA ARG A 86 -7.78 17.11 -1.02
C ARG A 86 -8.80 16.26 -1.78
N GLN A 87 -8.47 15.83 -3.00
CA GLN A 87 -9.30 14.88 -3.75
C GLN A 87 -9.35 13.52 -3.03
N THR A 88 -8.19 13.01 -2.59
CA THR A 88 -8.11 11.74 -1.84
C THR A 88 -8.96 11.81 -0.56
N VAL A 89 -8.92 12.90 0.21
CA VAL A 89 -9.78 13.09 1.38
C VAL A 89 -11.26 12.96 0.99
N SER A 90 -11.68 13.66 -0.08
CA SER A 90 -13.07 13.61 -0.56
C SER A 90 -13.51 12.21 -0.93
N ASP A 91 -12.67 11.47 -1.66
CA ASP A 91 -12.98 10.12 -2.11
C ASP A 91 -12.94 9.10 -0.96
N CYS A 92 -12.00 9.24 -0.03
CA CYS A 92 -11.92 8.43 1.17
C CYS A 92 -13.17 8.59 2.05
N VAL A 93 -13.62 9.83 2.26
CA VAL A 93 -14.86 10.11 3.02
C VAL A 93 -16.07 9.52 2.31
N ARG A 94 -16.18 9.74 1.01
CA ARG A 94 -17.30 9.27 0.19
C ARG A 94 -17.42 7.76 0.18
N LEU A 95 -16.30 7.04 0.18
CA LEU A 95 -16.24 5.58 0.12
C LEU A 95 -16.02 4.92 1.49
N ASN A 96 -16.00 5.71 2.57
CA ASN A 96 -15.77 5.23 3.93
C ASN A 96 -14.48 4.40 4.04
N SER A 97 -13.38 4.98 3.54
CA SER A 97 -12.06 4.34 3.56
C SER A 97 -11.59 4.06 4.97
N LYS A 98 -10.98 2.91 5.18
CA LYS A 98 -10.41 2.51 6.49
C LYS A 98 -9.13 3.25 6.83
N TYR A 99 -8.31 3.54 5.84
CA TYR A 99 -7.05 4.28 5.96
C TYR A 99 -6.61 4.77 4.57
N VAL A 100 -5.62 5.63 4.57
CA VAL A 100 -4.90 6.06 3.36
C VAL A 100 -3.40 5.80 3.53
N VAL A 101 -2.75 5.26 2.50
CA VAL A 101 -1.30 5.00 2.47
C VAL A 101 -0.55 6.28 2.12
N PHE A 102 0.60 6.50 2.74
CA PHE A 102 1.44 7.67 2.54
C PHE A 102 2.88 7.28 2.25
N HIS A 103 3.43 7.81 1.17
CA HIS A 103 4.86 7.79 0.86
C HIS A 103 5.52 9.10 1.28
N HIS A 104 6.66 9.02 1.94
CA HIS A 104 7.42 10.24 2.29
C HIS A 104 7.99 10.96 1.05
N ASN A 105 8.26 10.23 -0.03
CA ASN A 105 8.70 10.75 -1.32
C ASN A 105 8.39 9.77 -2.45
N ASN A 106 8.34 10.29 -3.68
CA ASN A 106 8.26 9.50 -4.90
C ASN A 106 9.44 9.78 -5.85
N CYS A 107 10.13 10.92 -5.70
CA CYS A 107 11.27 11.30 -6.51
C CYS A 107 12.60 10.67 -6.04
N ARG A 108 13.63 10.78 -6.84
CA ARG A 108 14.99 10.38 -6.48
C ARG A 108 15.51 11.18 -5.29
N VAL A 109 16.30 10.52 -4.44
CA VAL A 109 16.90 11.11 -3.24
C VAL A 109 18.40 11.29 -3.45
N SER A 110 18.86 12.54 -3.47
CA SER A 110 20.29 12.83 -3.42
C SER A 110 20.79 12.91 -1.97
N ALA A 111 22.06 12.58 -1.74
CA ALA A 111 22.65 12.64 -0.41
C ALA A 111 22.61 14.06 0.20
N GLU A 112 22.75 15.09 -0.65
CA GLU A 112 22.73 16.50 -0.27
C GLU A 112 21.34 16.96 0.16
N GLU A 113 20.28 16.44 -0.48
CA GLU A 113 18.91 16.87 -0.26
C GLU A 113 18.16 16.02 0.77
N LYS A 114 18.60 14.77 1.02
CA LYS A 114 17.92 13.79 1.87
C LYS A 114 17.40 14.40 3.18
N ARG A 115 18.26 15.13 3.90
CA ARG A 115 17.88 15.74 5.18
C ARG A 115 16.75 16.77 5.05
N THR A 116 16.79 17.56 3.99
CA THR A 116 15.75 18.57 3.70
C THR A 116 14.46 17.91 3.26
N MET A 117 14.54 16.88 2.43
CA MET A 117 13.39 16.09 1.97
C MET A 117 12.69 15.42 3.16
N ILE A 118 13.43 14.76 4.06
CA ILE A 118 12.89 14.17 5.29
C ILE A 118 12.14 15.22 6.13
N LYS A 119 12.75 16.38 6.35
CA LYS A 119 12.12 17.45 7.12
C LYS A 119 10.80 17.88 6.47
N ASN A 120 10.83 18.17 5.17
CA ASN A 120 9.66 18.64 4.43
C ASN A 120 8.55 17.58 4.45
N SER A 121 8.88 16.31 4.17
CA SER A 121 7.89 15.23 4.14
C SER A 121 7.24 14.99 5.50
N CYS A 122 7.99 15.07 6.59
CA CYS A 122 7.42 14.99 7.94
C CYS A 122 6.52 16.18 8.28
N GLU A 123 6.83 17.38 7.78
CA GLU A 123 5.97 18.57 7.95
C GLU A 123 4.68 18.41 7.13
N ASN A 124 4.79 17.96 5.88
CA ASN A 124 3.66 17.72 5.00
C ASN A 124 2.79 16.56 5.51
N TYR A 125 3.38 15.48 6.03
CA TYR A 125 2.65 14.38 6.67
C TYR A 125 1.73 14.88 7.81
N ARG A 126 2.23 15.76 8.68
CA ARG A 126 1.43 16.29 9.79
C ARG A 126 0.23 17.12 9.29
N GLU A 127 0.42 17.89 8.23
CA GLU A 127 -0.69 18.63 7.61
C GLU A 127 -1.73 17.68 7.02
N LEU A 128 -1.27 16.67 6.30
CA LEU A 128 -2.09 15.61 5.74
C LEU A 128 -2.86 14.86 6.83
N GLN A 129 -2.16 14.40 7.86
CA GLN A 129 -2.74 13.69 8.99
C GLN A 129 -3.88 14.48 9.64
N ASN A 130 -3.73 15.81 9.79
CA ASN A 130 -4.79 16.65 10.33
C ASN A 130 -6.03 16.66 9.43
N MET A 131 -5.85 16.73 8.09
CA MET A 131 -6.97 16.73 7.14
C MET A 131 -7.77 15.41 7.20
N PHE A 132 -7.10 14.27 7.27
CA PHE A 132 -7.76 12.97 7.36
C PHE A 132 -8.34 12.70 8.76
N ALA A 133 -7.71 13.22 9.83
CA ALA A 133 -8.19 13.07 11.21
C ALA A 133 -9.55 13.75 11.44
N GLU A 134 -9.90 14.79 10.69
CA GLU A 134 -11.24 15.42 10.71
C GLU A 134 -12.36 14.43 10.34
N HIS A 135 -12.00 13.31 9.70
CA HIS A 135 -12.91 12.27 9.22
C HIS A 135 -12.64 10.90 9.83
N ASP A 136 -11.82 10.82 10.88
CA ASP A 136 -11.43 9.58 11.56
C ASP A 136 -10.70 8.57 10.63
N ILE A 137 -10.00 9.06 9.59
CA ILE A 137 -9.27 8.22 8.64
C ILE A 137 -7.77 8.23 8.99
N PRO A 138 -7.16 7.10 9.39
CA PRO A 138 -5.73 7.01 9.64
C PRO A 138 -4.90 7.21 8.37
N VAL A 139 -3.78 7.93 8.49
CA VAL A 139 -2.74 8.02 7.43
C VAL A 139 -1.62 7.05 7.79
N VAL A 140 -1.43 6.02 7.00
CA VAL A 140 -0.52 4.90 7.24
C VAL A 140 0.76 5.09 6.44
N VAL A 141 1.91 5.06 7.10
CA VAL A 141 3.21 5.31 6.44
C VAL A 141 3.76 4.01 5.87
N GLU A 142 4.18 4.05 4.60
CA GLU A 142 4.79 2.93 3.90
C GLU A 142 6.31 3.04 3.84
N ASN A 143 7.01 1.88 3.85
CA ASN A 143 8.45 1.76 3.57
C ASN A 143 8.72 1.87 2.05
N ALA A 144 8.33 3.00 1.48
CA ALA A 144 8.38 3.26 0.05
C ALA A 144 9.78 3.52 -0.48
N GLY A 145 9.95 3.23 -1.77
CA GLY A 145 11.18 3.49 -2.52
C GLY A 145 12.21 2.38 -2.44
N VAL A 146 12.96 2.24 -3.52
CA VAL A 146 13.97 1.18 -3.68
C VAL A 146 15.30 1.73 -4.17
N ILE A 147 16.39 1.05 -3.80
CA ILE A 147 17.78 1.43 -4.15
C ILE A 147 17.93 1.54 -5.66
N ASP A 148 17.42 0.58 -6.42
CA ASP A 148 17.54 0.53 -7.87
C ASP A 148 16.97 1.78 -8.57
N ARG A 149 15.83 2.29 -8.11
CA ARG A 149 15.21 3.52 -8.62
C ARG A 149 15.88 4.79 -8.07
N GLY A 150 16.70 4.66 -7.03
CA GLY A 150 17.35 5.78 -6.34
C GLY A 150 16.39 6.67 -5.57
N ASN A 151 15.21 6.18 -5.20
CA ASN A 151 14.18 6.90 -4.45
C ASN A 151 13.98 6.39 -3.01
N MET A 152 14.81 5.47 -2.52
CA MET A 152 14.80 5.04 -1.13
C MET A 152 15.26 6.19 -0.21
N MET A 153 14.32 6.78 0.54
CA MET A 153 14.63 7.88 1.45
C MET A 153 15.19 7.39 2.79
N PHE A 154 14.67 6.29 3.30
CA PHE A 154 15.07 5.69 4.57
C PHE A 154 15.64 4.29 4.33
N ASP A 155 16.72 3.95 5.03
CA ASP A 155 17.08 2.55 5.22
C ASP A 155 16.18 1.92 6.32
N GLN A 156 16.33 0.60 6.54
CA GLN A 156 15.49 -0.13 7.50
C GLN A 156 15.57 0.46 8.91
N ALA A 157 16.77 0.83 9.36
CA ALA A 157 16.99 1.34 10.71
C ALA A 157 16.38 2.75 10.87
N GLU A 158 16.60 3.63 9.88
CA GLU A 158 16.03 4.98 9.83
C GLU A 158 14.50 4.95 9.80
N PHE A 159 13.92 4.06 8.99
CA PHE A 159 12.46 3.88 8.90
C PHE A 159 11.87 3.39 10.21
N THR A 160 12.48 2.34 10.79
CA THR A 160 12.03 1.76 12.05
C THR A 160 12.11 2.78 13.19
N GLU A 161 13.23 3.54 13.29
CA GLU A 161 13.41 4.57 14.30
C GLU A 161 12.37 5.69 14.15
N LEU A 162 12.15 6.18 12.92
CA LEU A 162 11.16 7.22 12.64
C LEU A 162 9.76 6.77 13.06
N CYS A 163 9.32 5.59 12.62
CA CYS A 163 7.99 5.07 12.92
C CYS A 163 7.79 4.87 14.43
N LYS A 164 8.75 4.28 15.15
CA LYS A 164 8.68 4.11 16.60
C LYS A 164 8.63 5.45 17.36
N LYS A 165 9.44 6.41 16.94
CA LYS A 165 9.52 7.74 17.58
C LYS A 165 8.23 8.54 17.40
N GLU A 166 7.72 8.62 16.18
CA GLU A 166 6.54 9.41 15.84
C GLU A 166 5.23 8.62 16.09
N LYS A 167 5.32 7.32 16.40
CA LYS A 167 4.19 6.39 16.59
C LYS A 167 3.28 6.34 15.37
N TYR A 168 3.86 6.31 14.20
CA TYR A 168 3.09 6.20 12.96
C TYR A 168 2.40 4.84 12.85
N PRO A 169 1.14 4.78 12.41
CA PRO A 169 0.60 3.54 11.87
C PRO A 169 1.34 3.22 10.57
N VAL A 170 1.68 1.95 10.38
CA VAL A 170 2.62 1.51 9.34
C VAL A 170 1.96 0.53 8.39
N LEU A 171 2.23 0.67 7.10
CA LEU A 171 2.08 -0.36 6.10
C LEU A 171 3.48 -0.86 5.71
N ILE A 172 3.68 -2.18 5.71
CA ILE A 172 4.91 -2.77 5.21
C ILE A 172 4.66 -3.32 3.81
N ASP A 173 5.36 -2.75 2.84
CA ASP A 173 5.50 -3.35 1.52
C ASP A 173 6.65 -4.37 1.58
N ILE A 174 6.27 -5.67 1.44
CA ILE A 174 7.23 -6.78 1.55
C ILE A 174 8.17 -6.86 0.34
N GLY A 175 7.70 -6.44 -0.82
CA GLY A 175 8.50 -6.39 -2.04
C GLY A 175 9.54 -5.27 -2.02
N HIS A 176 9.19 -4.07 -1.51
CA HIS A 176 10.16 -3.00 -1.27
C HIS A 176 11.23 -3.43 -0.27
N ALA A 177 10.83 -4.06 0.85
CA ALA A 177 11.78 -4.58 1.83
C ALA A 177 12.73 -5.60 1.18
N HIS A 178 12.19 -6.52 0.35
CA HIS A 178 12.96 -7.53 -0.36
C HIS A 178 13.92 -6.93 -1.39
N ALA A 179 13.45 -5.99 -2.24
CA ALA A 179 14.28 -5.31 -3.23
C ALA A 179 15.43 -4.49 -2.61
N ASN A 180 15.24 -4.00 -1.39
CA ASN A 180 16.25 -3.26 -0.62
C ASN A 180 17.15 -4.18 0.22
N GLY A 181 16.93 -5.50 0.23
CA GLY A 181 17.68 -6.43 1.05
C GLY A 181 17.48 -6.27 2.55
N TRP A 182 16.31 -5.77 2.98
CA TRP A 182 15.98 -5.60 4.40
C TRP A 182 15.69 -6.94 5.08
N ASP A 183 15.95 -7.00 6.37
CA ASP A 183 15.47 -8.10 7.23
C ASP A 183 13.97 -7.93 7.51
N LEU A 184 13.14 -8.52 6.65
CA LEU A 184 11.68 -8.42 6.74
C LEU A 184 11.15 -8.97 8.07
N SER A 185 11.68 -10.11 8.54
CA SER A 185 11.27 -10.72 9.82
C SER A 185 11.57 -9.80 11.00
N GLY A 186 12.77 -9.21 11.02
CA GLY A 186 13.16 -8.23 12.03
C GLY A 186 12.31 -6.97 11.97
N LEU A 187 12.00 -6.45 10.78
CA LEU A 187 11.15 -5.29 10.58
C LEU A 187 9.73 -5.52 11.12
N ILE A 188 9.12 -6.67 10.79
CA ILE A 188 7.78 -7.05 11.28
C ILE A 188 7.79 -7.13 12.81
N HIS A 189 8.76 -7.84 13.39
CA HIS A 189 8.88 -7.96 14.84
C HIS A 189 9.03 -6.60 15.52
N ASP A 190 9.84 -5.72 14.95
CA ASP A 190 10.17 -4.41 15.52
C ASP A 190 9.01 -3.40 15.48
N LEU A 191 8.12 -3.51 14.49
CA LEU A 191 6.99 -2.59 14.27
C LEU A 191 5.61 -3.24 14.50
N LYS A 192 5.54 -4.48 15.01
CA LYS A 192 4.29 -5.27 15.14
C LYS A 192 3.12 -4.53 15.78
N ASP A 193 3.38 -3.67 16.75
CA ASP A 193 2.33 -2.92 17.45
C ASP A 193 1.82 -1.70 16.65
N GLN A 194 2.46 -1.39 15.51
CA GLN A 194 2.13 -0.26 14.64
C GLN A 194 1.68 -0.68 13.25
N ILE A 195 1.91 -1.95 12.87
CA ILE A 195 1.56 -2.45 11.54
C ILE A 195 0.04 -2.59 11.41
N VAL A 196 -0.52 -1.88 10.45
CA VAL A 196 -1.94 -1.85 10.09
C VAL A 196 -2.23 -2.73 8.88
N ALA A 197 -1.31 -2.75 7.92
CA ALA A 197 -1.49 -3.46 6.66
C ALA A 197 -0.15 -3.85 6.02
N TYR A 198 -0.24 -4.70 5.00
CA TYR A 198 0.87 -5.09 4.13
C TYR A 198 0.47 -4.94 2.67
N HIS A 199 1.36 -4.37 1.85
CA HIS A 199 1.38 -4.61 0.41
C HIS A 199 2.13 -5.92 0.14
N ILE A 200 1.51 -6.82 -0.62
CA ILE A 200 2.11 -8.09 -0.97
C ILE A 200 2.28 -8.22 -2.48
N HIS A 201 3.50 -8.42 -2.88
CA HIS A 201 3.94 -8.76 -4.22
C HIS A 201 5.34 -9.40 -4.14
N ASN A 202 5.86 -9.90 -5.24
CA ASN A 202 7.19 -10.49 -5.29
C ASN A 202 8.06 -9.80 -6.36
N ASN A 203 9.35 -10.01 -6.27
CA ASN A 203 10.34 -9.49 -7.20
C ASN A 203 11.63 -10.34 -7.16
N ASP A 204 12.68 -9.91 -7.85
CA ASP A 204 13.95 -10.64 -7.96
C ASP A 204 14.97 -10.27 -6.84
N GLY A 205 14.56 -9.49 -5.85
CA GLY A 205 15.44 -9.00 -4.78
C GLY A 205 16.27 -7.77 -5.15
N LEU A 206 16.01 -7.15 -6.31
CA LEU A 206 16.72 -5.95 -6.78
C LEU A 206 15.77 -4.90 -7.36
N HIS A 207 14.80 -5.34 -8.19
CA HIS A 207 13.91 -4.47 -8.94
C HIS A 207 12.50 -4.52 -8.35
N ASP A 208 11.92 -3.38 -8.13
CA ASP A 208 10.54 -3.25 -7.67
C ASP A 208 9.56 -3.50 -8.84
N SER A 209 9.29 -4.79 -9.10
CA SER A 209 8.56 -5.25 -10.28
C SER A 209 7.12 -5.69 -10.02
N HIS A 210 6.66 -5.68 -8.78
CA HIS A 210 5.28 -6.00 -8.37
C HIS A 210 4.70 -7.23 -9.07
N ARG A 211 5.48 -8.33 -9.11
CA ARG A 211 5.07 -9.62 -9.69
C ARG A 211 4.15 -10.37 -8.74
N ARG A 212 3.56 -11.45 -9.24
CA ARG A 212 2.73 -12.33 -8.41
C ARG A 212 3.51 -12.90 -7.23
N ILE A 213 2.80 -13.26 -6.16
CA ILE A 213 3.39 -13.65 -4.86
C ILE A 213 4.40 -14.78 -4.94
N HIS A 214 4.32 -15.64 -5.97
CA HIS A 214 5.27 -16.74 -6.21
C HIS A 214 6.22 -16.50 -7.38
N ASP A 215 6.12 -15.35 -8.08
CA ASP A 215 6.94 -15.06 -9.27
C ASP A 215 8.17 -14.21 -8.94
N GLY A 216 8.92 -14.62 -7.92
CA GLY A 216 10.13 -13.91 -7.50
C GLY A 216 10.99 -14.73 -6.56
N THR A 217 11.86 -14.06 -5.82
CA THR A 217 12.82 -14.67 -4.90
C THR A 217 12.51 -14.39 -3.42
N LEU A 218 11.46 -13.62 -3.12
CA LEU A 218 10.99 -13.43 -1.76
C LEU A 218 10.37 -14.73 -1.23
N ASP A 219 10.78 -15.15 -0.04
CA ASP A 219 10.21 -16.30 0.67
C ASP A 219 8.84 -15.91 1.25
N PHE A 220 7.78 -16.16 0.46
CA PHE A 220 6.41 -15.80 0.82
C PHE A 220 5.90 -16.67 2.00
N ASP A 221 6.29 -17.94 2.08
CA ASP A 221 5.90 -18.82 3.20
C ASP A 221 6.48 -18.31 4.52
N ARG A 222 7.72 -17.80 4.50
CA ARG A 222 8.34 -17.17 5.67
C ARG A 222 7.57 -15.92 6.08
N PHE A 223 7.18 -15.05 5.13
CA PHE A 223 6.36 -13.88 5.43
C PHE A 223 5.03 -14.30 6.08
N VAL A 224 4.33 -15.29 5.52
CA VAL A 224 3.06 -15.80 6.10
C VAL A 224 3.25 -16.26 7.54
N HIS A 225 4.33 -16.98 7.82
CA HIS A 225 4.65 -17.41 9.19
C HIS A 225 4.83 -16.20 10.13
N ASP A 226 5.65 -15.23 9.74
CA ASP A 226 5.94 -14.04 10.55
C ASP A 226 4.69 -13.17 10.76
N TYR A 227 3.84 -13.03 9.74
CA TYR A 227 2.54 -12.38 9.82
C TYR A 227 1.64 -13.04 10.86
N MET A 228 1.45 -14.36 10.75
CA MET A 228 0.58 -15.11 11.66
C MET A 228 1.04 -15.04 13.12
N GLU A 229 2.34 -14.99 13.36
CA GLU A 229 2.92 -14.92 14.70
C GLU A 229 2.84 -13.50 15.31
N ASN A 230 3.02 -12.46 14.52
CA ASN A 230 3.22 -11.10 15.03
C ASN A 230 2.04 -10.15 14.79
N THR A 231 1.35 -10.25 13.65
CA THR A 231 0.38 -9.23 13.17
C THR A 231 -0.85 -9.84 12.49
N PRO A 232 -1.51 -10.90 13.04
CA PRO A 232 -2.56 -11.65 12.33
C PRO A 232 -3.82 -10.84 12.02
N ASP A 233 -3.96 -9.63 12.55
CA ASP A 233 -5.10 -8.76 12.35
C ASP A 233 -4.83 -7.62 11.33
N ALA A 234 -3.58 -7.47 10.86
CA ALA A 234 -3.23 -6.49 9.84
C ALA A 234 -3.90 -6.84 8.50
N ASP A 235 -4.31 -5.82 7.74
CA ASP A 235 -4.90 -6.02 6.41
C ASP A 235 -3.83 -6.48 5.40
N ILE A 236 -4.23 -7.26 4.41
CA ILE A 236 -3.38 -7.73 3.32
C ILE A 236 -3.87 -7.12 2.02
N VAL A 237 -3.00 -6.44 1.30
CA VAL A 237 -3.30 -5.79 0.02
C VAL A 237 -2.47 -6.45 -1.08
N LEU A 238 -3.14 -7.09 -2.04
CA LEU A 238 -2.50 -7.65 -3.22
C LEU A 238 -2.18 -6.52 -4.20
N GLU A 239 -0.90 -6.13 -4.30
CA GLU A 239 -0.48 -4.99 -5.11
C GLU A 239 0.42 -5.40 -6.27
N TYR A 240 -0.20 -5.75 -7.39
CA TYR A 240 0.48 -6.16 -8.62
C TYR A 240 0.66 -5.01 -9.60
N SER A 241 1.66 -5.13 -10.47
CA SER A 241 1.88 -4.20 -11.58
C SER A 241 0.89 -4.41 -12.74
N PRO A 242 0.74 -3.42 -13.64
CA PRO A 242 -0.12 -3.56 -14.82
C PRO A 242 0.24 -4.74 -15.74
N GLU A 243 1.51 -5.16 -15.77
CA GLU A 243 1.98 -6.31 -16.56
C GLU A 243 1.32 -7.62 -16.11
N VAL A 244 0.94 -7.73 -14.83
CA VAL A 244 0.27 -8.92 -14.28
C VAL A 244 -1.21 -8.97 -14.64
N SER A 245 -1.84 -7.83 -14.96
CA SER A 245 -3.29 -7.71 -15.16
C SER A 245 -3.89 -8.66 -16.21
N SER A 246 -3.08 -9.12 -17.17
CA SER A 246 -3.49 -10.06 -18.22
C SER A 246 -3.49 -11.54 -17.77
N ASP A 247 -2.82 -11.88 -16.66
CA ASP A 247 -2.79 -13.24 -16.09
C ASP A 247 -3.96 -13.46 -15.12
N GLU A 248 -5.17 -13.47 -15.66
CA GLU A 248 -6.38 -13.61 -14.84
C GLU A 248 -6.46 -14.92 -14.07
N GLU A 249 -5.97 -16.02 -14.64
CA GLU A 249 -5.95 -17.33 -13.96
C GLU A 249 -4.98 -17.32 -12.79
N GLY A 250 -3.82 -16.75 -12.98
CA GLY A 250 -2.82 -16.59 -11.94
C GLY A 250 -3.33 -15.72 -10.78
N ILE A 251 -3.93 -14.58 -11.09
CA ILE A 251 -4.52 -13.70 -10.06
C ILE A 251 -5.63 -14.43 -9.27
N ARG A 252 -6.52 -15.19 -9.95
CA ARG A 252 -7.55 -16.00 -9.27
C ARG A 252 -6.96 -17.08 -8.38
N SER A 253 -5.89 -17.73 -8.84
CA SER A 253 -5.17 -18.72 -8.04
C SER A 253 -4.61 -18.10 -6.76
N ASP A 254 -3.93 -16.96 -6.89
CA ASP A 254 -3.34 -16.25 -5.75
C ASP A 254 -4.43 -15.77 -4.77
N LEU A 255 -5.50 -15.17 -5.26
CA LEU A 255 -6.62 -14.75 -4.40
C LEU A 255 -7.27 -15.92 -3.68
N SER A 256 -7.42 -17.08 -4.35
CA SER A 256 -7.95 -18.29 -3.72
C SER A 256 -7.05 -18.81 -2.61
N GLU A 257 -5.74 -18.77 -2.82
CA GLU A 257 -4.73 -19.12 -1.83
C GLU A 257 -4.76 -18.15 -0.64
N LEU A 258 -4.74 -16.83 -0.89
CA LEU A 258 -4.76 -15.80 0.14
C LEU A 258 -6.05 -15.87 0.98
N VAL A 259 -7.20 -16.09 0.35
CA VAL A 259 -8.46 -16.32 1.08
C VAL A 259 -8.33 -17.53 2.00
N ARG A 260 -7.72 -18.64 1.55
CA ARG A 260 -7.53 -19.84 2.37
C ARG A 260 -6.57 -19.59 3.55
N ILE A 261 -5.47 -18.87 3.30
CA ILE A 261 -4.45 -18.59 4.34
C ILE A 261 -5.01 -17.60 5.37
N PHE A 262 -5.59 -16.49 4.92
CA PHE A 262 -5.91 -15.36 5.78
C PHE A 262 -7.37 -15.33 6.29
N SER A 263 -8.26 -16.21 5.81
CA SER A 263 -9.63 -16.28 6.34
C SER A 263 -9.68 -16.78 7.78
N PRO A 264 -10.66 -16.35 8.59
CA PRO A 264 -10.84 -16.82 9.97
C PRO A 264 -10.93 -18.35 10.09
N CYS A 265 -11.49 -19.02 9.09
CA CYS A 265 -11.63 -20.49 9.07
C CYS A 265 -10.30 -21.22 8.79
N GLY A 266 -9.39 -20.64 8.00
CA GLY A 266 -8.06 -21.22 7.74
C GLY A 266 -7.11 -21.11 8.93
N ARG A 267 -7.36 -20.18 9.84
CA ARG A 267 -6.58 -20.02 11.09
C ARG A 267 -6.82 -21.17 12.09
N GLU A 268 -7.98 -21.79 12.10
CA GLU A 268 -8.28 -22.93 12.99
C GLU A 268 -7.57 -24.22 12.53
N GLU A 269 -7.39 -24.42 11.22
CA GLU A 269 -6.71 -25.64 10.70
C GLU A 269 -5.20 -25.60 10.93
N SER A 270 -4.57 -24.43 10.92
CA SER A 270 -3.12 -24.29 11.17
C SER A 270 -2.73 -24.51 12.64
N HIS A 271 -3.65 -24.40 13.59
CA HIS A 271 -3.43 -24.68 15.01
C HIS A 271 -3.65 -26.15 15.37
N ALA A 272 -4.32 -26.92 14.52
CA ALA A 272 -4.59 -28.34 14.74
C ALA A 272 -3.45 -29.27 14.29
N CYS A 273 -2.45 -28.74 13.57
CA CYS A 273 -1.28 -29.49 13.09
C CYS A 273 0.02 -29.24 13.90
N ARG A 274 -0.09 -28.73 15.13
CA ARG A 274 1.07 -28.59 16.05
C ARG A 274 0.97 -29.56 17.22
#